data_72b77f63bf2fe999cebce69232a2a588
#
_entry.id   72b77f63bf2fe999cebce69232a2a588
#
_cell.length_a   1.000
_cell.length_b   1.000
_cell.length_c   1.000
_cell.angle_alpha   90.00
_cell.angle_beta   90.00
_cell.angle_gamma   90.00
#
_symmetry.space_group_name_H-M   'P 1'
#
loop_
_entity.id
_entity.type
_entity.pdbx_description
1 polymer ?
#
loop_
_entity_poly.entity_id
_entity_poly.type
_entity_poly.pdbx_seq_one_letter_code
_entity_poly.pdbx_strand_id
1 'polypeptide(L)'
;MGVEPENVLSFRCKSFCGIENDGVYVCDSSVFDYTPENYEKIRDICLVPLEDYNRITGDNIKLKSNEAIVSIYKAEYNEANIKLNLNGNPVNYNIVKNVKGFLDYPDAVLSIVPTIYVVIDDYEKTLLSCNNSGNAFYYNFDCGAVTSDAAANNLHSKISEYISEVIDNKFGKKPNALWYSVTLREDEWMENIGLYGGLLFLGVLLSIVFVGAAIIIIYYKQVSEGYEDEQRFDIMKKIGMTKQEIKRCINSQLFTVFFAPLIMAGVHLLAAFRMISKILNAMGLADIRVFIITTIITYGIFSVIYICTYVITSKIYYRIVNRK
;
A
#
# COMPACT_ATOMS: atom_id res chain seq x y z
N MET A 1 12.11 18.66 31.26
CA MET A 1 11.63 19.15 29.97
C MET A 1 10.25 19.83 30.06
N GLY A 2 9.48 19.65 31.14
CA GLY A 2 8.20 20.34 31.39
C GLY A 2 7.04 19.88 30.49
N VAL A 3 7.20 18.81 29.75
CA VAL A 3 6.15 18.15 28.98
C VAL A 3 5.85 16.82 29.64
N GLU A 4 4.61 16.61 30.09
CA GLU A 4 4.16 15.32 30.57
C GLU A 4 3.67 14.48 29.39
N PRO A 5 4.12 13.23 29.27
CA PRO A 5 3.65 12.36 28.20
C PRO A 5 2.20 11.93 28.45
N GLU A 6 1.36 12.06 27.42
CA GLU A 6 -0.02 11.58 27.41
C GLU A 6 -0.13 10.35 26.50
N ASN A 7 -1.18 9.54 26.68
CA ASN A 7 -1.48 8.37 25.85
C ASN A 7 -0.27 7.44 25.61
N VAL A 8 0.49 7.18 26.69
CA VAL A 8 1.71 6.38 26.58
C VAL A 8 1.40 4.95 26.16
N LEU A 9 1.97 4.54 25.04
CA LEU A 9 1.98 3.17 24.54
C LEU A 9 3.42 2.66 24.58
N SER A 10 3.68 1.64 25.36
CA SER A 10 5.01 1.02 25.39
C SER A 10 4.90 -0.50 25.39
N PHE A 11 5.80 -1.18 24.69
CA PHE A 11 5.84 -2.63 24.68
C PHE A 11 7.21 -3.14 24.24
N ARG A 12 7.50 -4.36 24.65
CA ARG A 12 8.66 -5.13 24.23
C ARG A 12 8.26 -6.04 23.08
N CYS A 13 9.13 -6.16 22.11
CA CYS A 13 8.93 -7.04 20.98
C CYS A 13 10.24 -7.69 20.58
N LYS A 14 10.19 -8.95 20.21
CA LYS A 14 11.26 -9.64 19.49
C LYS A 14 10.79 -10.00 18.10
N SER A 15 11.41 -9.38 17.10
CA SER A 15 11.11 -9.62 15.70
C SER A 15 11.98 -10.72 15.10
N PHE A 16 11.35 -11.55 14.31
CA PHE A 16 11.97 -12.56 13.47
C PHE A 16 11.39 -12.44 12.07
N CYS A 17 12.24 -12.56 11.07
CA CYS A 17 11.77 -12.79 9.72
C CYS A 17 11.60 -14.30 9.54
N GLY A 18 10.40 -14.77 9.19
CA GLY A 18 10.07 -16.19 9.03
C GLY A 18 9.60 -16.50 7.60
N ILE A 19 9.99 -17.68 7.10
CA ILE A 19 9.44 -18.23 5.85
C ILE A 19 8.52 -19.38 6.21
N GLU A 20 7.32 -19.36 5.64
CA GLU A 20 6.35 -20.44 5.82
C GLU A 20 6.73 -21.66 4.96
N ASN A 21 7.00 -22.78 5.62
CA ASN A 21 7.25 -24.06 5.02
C ASN A 21 6.35 -25.13 5.68
N ASP A 22 5.42 -25.71 4.92
CA ASP A 22 4.51 -26.77 5.38
C ASP A 22 3.76 -26.43 6.69
N GLY A 23 3.31 -25.17 6.81
CA GLY A 23 2.58 -24.70 7.99
C GLY A 23 3.46 -24.42 9.21
N VAL A 24 4.78 -24.35 9.04
CA VAL A 24 5.76 -23.93 10.06
C VAL A 24 6.51 -22.70 9.57
N TYR A 25 6.56 -21.66 10.40
CA TYR A 25 7.38 -20.49 10.13
C TYR A 25 8.82 -20.73 10.59
N VAL A 26 9.72 -20.88 9.63
CA VAL A 26 11.16 -21.04 9.92
C VAL A 26 11.81 -19.68 10.05
N CYS A 27 12.21 -19.34 11.27
CA CYS A 27 12.79 -18.05 11.65
C CYS A 27 14.32 -18.21 11.87
N ASP A 28 15.04 -18.57 10.82
CA ASP A 28 16.49 -18.72 10.85
C ASP A 28 17.11 -17.89 9.73
N SER A 29 17.86 -16.88 10.10
CA SER A 29 18.50 -15.95 9.15
C SER A 29 19.52 -16.62 8.24
N SER A 30 20.04 -17.80 8.61
CA SER A 30 21.01 -18.56 7.81
C SER A 30 20.37 -19.31 6.63
N VAL A 31 19.04 -19.49 6.67
CA VAL A 31 18.26 -20.25 5.67
C VAL A 31 17.48 -19.31 4.73
N PHE A 32 17.65 -18.00 4.89
CA PHE A 32 16.90 -17.01 4.13
C PHE A 32 17.37 -16.95 2.67
N ASP A 33 16.52 -17.43 1.77
CA ASP A 33 16.65 -17.23 0.34
C ASP A 33 15.55 -16.26 -0.17
N TYR A 34 15.97 -15.04 -0.51
CA TYR A 34 15.09 -13.99 -1.04
C TYR A 34 14.76 -14.22 -2.53
N THR A 35 14.32 -15.42 -2.88
CA THR A 35 13.81 -15.67 -4.23
C THR A 35 12.41 -15.10 -4.42
N PRO A 36 12.03 -14.72 -5.64
CA PRO A 36 10.67 -14.24 -5.92
C PRO A 36 9.56 -15.22 -5.50
N GLU A 37 9.86 -16.52 -5.50
CA GLU A 37 8.94 -17.59 -5.11
C GLU A 37 8.68 -17.63 -3.60
N ASN A 38 9.70 -17.29 -2.80
CA ASN A 38 9.62 -17.27 -1.35
C ASN A 38 9.01 -15.97 -0.81
N TYR A 39 9.02 -14.90 -1.60
CA TYR A 39 8.58 -13.58 -1.14
C TYR A 39 7.13 -13.56 -0.62
N GLU A 40 6.23 -14.32 -1.24
CA GLU A 40 4.83 -14.41 -0.77
C GLU A 40 4.68 -15.20 0.55
N LYS A 41 5.69 -16.00 0.93
CA LYS A 41 5.71 -16.83 2.13
C LYS A 41 6.42 -16.16 3.32
N ILE A 42 7.10 -15.03 3.08
CA ILE A 42 7.80 -14.30 4.13
C ILE A 42 6.81 -13.62 5.05
N ARG A 43 7.03 -13.73 6.35
CA ARG A 43 6.27 -13.06 7.41
C ARG A 43 7.22 -12.48 8.45
N ASP A 44 6.91 -11.29 8.92
CA ASP A 44 7.50 -10.76 10.13
C ASP A 44 6.76 -11.31 11.35
N ILE A 45 7.48 -11.99 12.23
CA ILE A 45 6.91 -12.58 13.45
C ILE A 45 7.44 -11.81 14.64
N CYS A 46 6.55 -11.14 15.35
CA CYS A 46 6.85 -10.33 16.51
C CYS A 46 6.32 -11.00 17.77
N LEU A 47 7.21 -11.54 18.60
CA LEU A 47 6.84 -12.04 19.91
C LEU A 47 6.65 -10.86 20.87
N VAL A 48 5.53 -10.83 21.60
CA VAL A 48 5.18 -9.78 22.55
C VAL A 48 4.84 -10.41 23.91
N PRO A 49 5.33 -9.86 25.04
CA PRO A 49 4.97 -10.38 26.36
C PRO A 49 3.48 -10.15 26.67
N LEU A 50 2.85 -11.14 27.29
CA LEU A 50 1.44 -11.07 27.70
C LEU A 50 1.16 -9.89 28.66
N GLU A 51 2.10 -9.56 29.52
CA GLU A 51 1.95 -8.43 30.45
C GLU A 51 1.83 -7.09 29.71
N ASP A 52 2.59 -6.90 28.62
CA ASP A 52 2.51 -5.70 27.80
C ASP A 52 1.19 -5.66 27.03
N TYR A 53 0.73 -6.80 26.49
CA TYR A 53 -0.58 -6.92 25.87
C TYR A 53 -1.71 -6.51 26.83
N ASN A 54 -1.75 -7.11 28.03
CA ASN A 54 -2.77 -6.82 29.04
C ASN A 54 -2.74 -5.35 29.46
N ARG A 55 -1.56 -4.76 29.60
CA ARG A 55 -1.41 -3.34 29.94
C ARG A 55 -1.95 -2.41 28.84
N ILE A 56 -1.72 -2.76 27.57
CA ILE A 56 -2.16 -1.95 26.44
C ILE A 56 -3.67 -2.04 26.22
N THR A 57 -4.21 -3.27 26.30
CA THR A 57 -5.64 -3.51 26.02
C THR A 57 -6.55 -3.25 27.22
N GLY A 58 -5.98 -3.20 28.43
CA GLY A 58 -6.75 -3.19 29.67
C GLY A 58 -7.35 -4.56 30.01
N ASP A 59 -7.00 -5.61 29.26
CA ASP A 59 -7.43 -6.98 29.51
C ASP A 59 -6.67 -7.56 30.72
N ASN A 60 -7.17 -8.67 31.27
CA ASN A 60 -6.49 -9.44 32.31
C ASN A 60 -6.50 -10.93 31.89
N ILE A 61 -6.00 -11.20 30.72
CA ILE A 61 -5.95 -12.55 30.16
C ILE A 61 -4.78 -13.30 30.78
N LYS A 62 -4.98 -14.59 31.04
CA LYS A 62 -3.94 -15.53 31.47
C LYS A 62 -3.77 -16.59 30.37
N LEU A 63 -2.54 -16.86 29.99
CA LEU A 63 -2.17 -17.89 29.02
C LEU A 63 -1.35 -18.98 29.72
N LYS A 64 -1.46 -20.21 29.20
CA LYS A 64 -0.53 -21.29 29.55
C LYS A 64 0.68 -21.21 28.62
N SER A 65 1.77 -21.87 28.99
CA SER A 65 3.04 -21.85 28.23
C SER A 65 2.93 -22.31 26.76
N ASN A 66 1.86 -22.98 26.39
CA ASN A 66 1.58 -23.43 25.02
C ASN A 66 0.41 -22.69 24.35
N GLU A 67 -0.05 -21.60 24.95
CA GLU A 67 -1.14 -20.77 24.45
C GLU A 67 -0.61 -19.41 23.99
N ALA A 68 -1.22 -18.86 22.93
CA ALA A 68 -0.89 -17.54 22.41
C ALA A 68 -2.15 -16.77 21.97
N ILE A 69 -2.03 -15.45 21.97
CA ILE A 69 -2.93 -14.55 21.25
C ILE A 69 -2.20 -14.13 19.97
N VAL A 70 -2.90 -14.17 18.84
CA VAL A 70 -2.33 -13.77 17.55
C VAL A 70 -3.06 -12.56 17.03
N SER A 71 -2.29 -11.61 16.54
CA SER A 71 -2.79 -10.47 15.78
C SER A 71 -2.02 -10.36 14.48
N ILE A 72 -2.71 -10.25 13.36
CA ILE A 72 -2.07 -10.11 12.06
C ILE A 72 -2.42 -8.76 11.46
N TYR A 73 -1.38 -8.12 10.96
CA TYR A 73 -1.47 -6.93 10.14
C TYR A 73 -1.31 -7.29 8.64
N LYS A 74 -2.21 -6.82 7.79
CA LYS A 74 -2.26 -7.03 6.34
C LYS A 74 -2.56 -8.46 5.85
N ALA A 75 -3.00 -9.37 6.71
CA ALA A 75 -3.41 -10.72 6.33
C ALA A 75 -4.51 -11.25 7.26
N GLU A 76 -5.10 -12.40 6.94
CA GLU A 76 -5.97 -13.14 7.84
C GLU A 76 -5.27 -14.43 8.28
N TYR A 77 -5.39 -14.76 9.56
CA TYR A 77 -4.87 -16.01 10.11
C TYR A 77 -6.04 -16.82 10.68
N ASN A 78 -6.29 -17.96 10.09
CA ASN A 78 -7.46 -18.79 10.44
C ASN A 78 -7.06 -20.15 11.02
N GLU A 79 -5.77 -20.36 11.29
CA GLU A 79 -5.29 -21.62 11.88
C GLU A 79 -5.54 -21.66 13.39
N ALA A 80 -5.78 -22.85 13.94
CA ALA A 80 -5.98 -23.06 15.36
C ALA A 80 -4.67 -23.00 16.18
N ASN A 81 -3.52 -23.12 15.54
CA ASN A 81 -2.21 -23.07 16.18
C ASN A 81 -1.20 -22.38 15.29
N ILE A 82 -0.13 -21.87 15.90
CA ILE A 82 1.02 -21.30 15.20
C ILE A 82 2.28 -22.08 15.55
N LYS A 83 2.95 -22.58 14.52
CA LYS A 83 4.20 -23.34 14.65
C LYS A 83 5.35 -22.48 14.20
N LEU A 84 6.30 -22.27 15.10
CA LEU A 84 7.50 -21.47 14.84
C LEU A 84 8.74 -22.34 15.06
N ASN A 85 9.72 -22.19 14.18
CA ASN A 85 11.05 -22.69 14.42
C ASN A 85 11.99 -21.50 14.62
N LEU A 86 12.29 -21.19 15.88
CA LEU A 86 13.07 -20.02 16.26
C LEU A 86 14.56 -20.42 16.38
N ASN A 87 15.33 -20.17 15.33
CA ASN A 87 16.75 -20.53 15.27
C ASN A 87 17.05 -21.99 15.67
N GLY A 88 16.26 -22.92 15.13
CA GLY A 88 16.42 -24.36 15.41
C GLY A 88 15.61 -24.87 16.61
N ASN A 89 14.95 -24.00 17.37
CA ASN A 89 14.07 -24.36 18.48
C ASN A 89 12.60 -24.37 18.04
N PRO A 90 11.99 -25.54 17.84
CA PRO A 90 10.59 -25.61 17.46
C PRO A 90 9.66 -25.30 18.64
N VAL A 91 8.74 -24.38 18.47
CA VAL A 91 7.69 -24.06 19.42
C VAL A 91 6.32 -24.10 18.73
N ASN A 92 5.30 -24.55 19.45
CA ASN A 92 3.95 -24.63 18.94
C ASN A 92 2.98 -24.02 19.98
N TYR A 93 2.26 -23.00 19.56
CA TYR A 93 1.28 -22.33 20.40
C TYR A 93 -0.14 -22.57 19.88
N ASN A 94 -1.05 -22.94 20.77
CA ASN A 94 -2.48 -22.97 20.49
C ASN A 94 -3.04 -21.55 20.56
N ILE A 95 -3.77 -21.14 19.55
CA ILE A 95 -4.32 -19.79 19.49
C ILE A 95 -5.63 -19.74 20.28
N VAL A 96 -5.61 -18.99 21.37
CA VAL A 96 -6.76 -18.78 22.25
C VAL A 96 -7.65 -17.63 21.72
N LYS A 97 -7.03 -16.61 21.15
CA LYS A 97 -7.73 -15.42 20.67
C LYS A 97 -7.01 -14.87 19.43
N ASN A 98 -7.79 -14.53 18.40
CA ASN A 98 -7.29 -13.79 17.26
C ASN A 98 -7.83 -12.35 17.35
N VAL A 99 -6.95 -11.36 17.33
CA VAL A 99 -7.28 -9.95 17.52
C VAL A 99 -6.92 -9.19 16.25
N LYS A 100 -7.84 -8.38 15.74
CA LYS A 100 -7.55 -7.47 14.62
C LYS A 100 -7.07 -6.12 15.16
N GLY A 101 -5.95 -5.62 14.62
CA GLY A 101 -5.48 -4.26 14.91
C GLY A 101 -4.97 -4.06 16.34
N PHE A 102 -4.27 -5.05 16.91
CA PHE A 102 -3.70 -4.94 18.27
C PHE A 102 -2.68 -3.81 18.38
N LEU A 103 -1.83 -3.65 17.37
CA LEU A 103 -0.84 -2.60 17.26
C LEU A 103 -0.88 -2.06 15.83
N ASP A 104 -1.62 -0.97 15.62
CA ASP A 104 -1.55 -0.19 14.38
C ASP A 104 -0.28 0.67 14.42
N TYR A 105 0.87 0.00 14.33
CA TYR A 105 2.17 0.64 14.47
C TYR A 105 2.70 1.14 13.11
N PRO A 106 3.32 2.33 13.03
CA PRO A 106 3.84 2.87 11.77
C PRO A 106 4.80 1.93 11.04
N ASP A 107 5.69 1.24 11.76
CA ASP A 107 6.64 0.29 11.17
C ASP A 107 5.93 -0.91 10.52
N ALA A 108 4.83 -1.38 11.11
CA ALA A 108 4.00 -2.41 10.51
C ALA A 108 3.26 -1.91 9.26
N VAL A 109 2.91 -0.63 9.24
CA VAL A 109 2.27 0.02 8.08
C VAL A 109 3.22 0.10 6.90
N LEU A 110 4.49 0.41 7.14
CA LEU A 110 5.54 0.50 6.11
C LEU A 110 6.14 -0.86 5.74
N SER A 111 5.91 -1.90 6.56
CA SER A 111 6.40 -3.25 6.26
C SER A 111 5.78 -3.77 4.97
N ILE A 112 6.63 -4.14 4.03
CA ILE A 112 6.24 -4.78 2.77
C ILE A 112 5.70 -6.20 3.05
N VAL A 113 6.10 -6.78 4.17
CA VAL A 113 5.79 -8.15 4.59
C VAL A 113 4.69 -8.12 5.64
N PRO A 114 3.68 -9.03 5.59
CA PRO A 114 2.68 -9.13 6.64
C PRO A 114 3.32 -9.48 7.99
N THR A 115 2.93 -8.75 9.05
CA THR A 115 3.45 -8.94 10.39
C THR A 115 2.47 -9.75 11.24
N ILE A 116 2.98 -10.76 11.92
CA ILE A 116 2.24 -11.60 12.87
C ILE A 116 2.74 -11.28 14.27
N TYR A 117 1.90 -10.65 15.08
CA TYR A 117 2.16 -10.47 16.49
C TYR A 117 1.70 -11.72 17.25
N VAL A 118 2.61 -12.34 17.98
CA VAL A 118 2.35 -13.53 18.79
C VAL A 118 2.58 -13.17 20.27
N VAL A 119 1.50 -13.03 21.01
CA VAL A 119 1.54 -12.68 22.43
C VAL A 119 1.65 -13.96 23.24
N ILE A 120 2.68 -14.06 24.08
CA ILE A 120 3.00 -15.25 24.88
C ILE A 120 3.30 -14.88 26.35
N ASP A 121 3.03 -15.82 27.25
CA ASP A 121 3.30 -15.64 28.69
C ASP A 121 4.78 -15.91 29.04
N ASP A 122 5.39 -16.91 28.40
CA ASP A 122 6.76 -17.34 28.66
C ASP A 122 7.80 -16.59 27.78
N TYR A 123 7.57 -15.31 27.53
CA TYR A 123 8.38 -14.47 26.66
C TYR A 123 9.88 -14.51 26.99
N GLU A 124 10.25 -14.25 28.24
CA GLU A 124 11.66 -14.22 28.67
C GLU A 124 12.35 -15.58 28.51
N LYS A 125 11.65 -16.67 28.82
CA LYS A 125 12.15 -18.03 28.63
C LYS A 125 12.37 -18.36 27.17
N THR A 126 11.43 -17.95 26.30
CA THR A 126 11.55 -18.13 24.86
C THR A 126 12.72 -17.34 24.30
N LEU A 127 12.94 -16.10 24.77
CA LEU A 127 14.09 -15.30 24.36
C LEU A 127 15.43 -15.94 24.71
N LEU A 128 15.55 -16.52 25.91
CA LEU A 128 16.79 -17.21 26.33
C LEU A 128 17.13 -18.41 25.45
N SER A 129 16.14 -19.03 24.84
CA SER A 129 16.34 -20.12 23.88
C SER A 129 16.72 -19.65 22.48
N CYS A 130 16.51 -18.36 22.18
CA CYS A 130 16.78 -17.78 20.86
C CYS A 130 18.09 -16.99 20.88
N ASN A 131 19.15 -17.57 20.41
CA ASN A 131 20.52 -17.04 20.45
C ASN A 131 20.76 -15.80 19.57
N ASN A 132 19.78 -14.92 19.33
CA ASN A 132 20.04 -13.78 18.44
C ASN A 132 19.38 -12.47 18.86
N SER A 133 20.07 -11.38 18.60
CA SER A 133 19.74 -9.99 18.74
C SER A 133 18.45 -9.61 18.00
N GLY A 134 17.74 -8.63 18.47
CA GLY A 134 16.54 -8.11 17.85
C GLY A 134 15.41 -7.82 18.83
N ASN A 135 15.76 -7.67 20.12
CA ASN A 135 14.80 -7.16 21.11
C ASN A 135 14.62 -5.67 20.87
N ALA A 136 13.39 -5.25 20.62
CA ALA A 136 13.01 -3.87 20.50
C ALA A 136 12.13 -3.46 21.69
N PHE A 137 12.30 -2.24 22.12
CA PHE A 137 11.40 -1.58 23.05
C PHE A 137 10.81 -0.36 22.36
N TYR A 138 9.51 -0.35 22.24
CA TYR A 138 8.74 0.74 21.65
C TYR A 138 8.15 1.60 22.77
N TYR A 139 8.29 2.91 22.64
CA TYR A 139 7.75 3.88 23.57
C TYR A 139 7.18 5.06 22.82
N ASN A 140 5.86 5.09 22.70
CA ASN A 140 5.13 6.15 22.03
C ASN A 140 4.35 6.97 23.05
N PHE A 141 4.26 8.25 22.82
CA PHE A 141 3.49 9.16 23.67
C PHE A 141 3.07 10.40 22.90
N ASP A 142 1.99 11.00 23.34
CA ASP A 142 1.55 12.29 22.86
C ASP A 142 2.11 13.41 23.71
N CYS A 143 2.49 14.51 23.07
CA CYS A 143 3.00 15.72 23.71
C CYS A 143 1.93 16.82 23.64
N GLY A 144 0.86 16.72 24.42
CA GLY A 144 -0.32 17.59 24.33
C GLY A 144 -0.07 19.11 24.41
N ALA A 145 1.08 19.52 24.93
CA ALA A 145 1.46 20.93 25.07
C ALA A 145 2.37 21.47 23.95
N VAL A 146 2.77 20.62 23.00
CA VAL A 146 3.68 21.00 21.92
C VAL A 146 2.86 21.45 20.72
N THR A 147 2.71 22.77 20.56
CA THR A 147 1.82 23.37 19.55
C THR A 147 2.53 23.92 18.31
N SER A 148 3.85 23.77 18.21
CA SER A 148 4.62 24.25 17.05
C SER A 148 5.71 23.28 16.64
N ASP A 149 5.96 23.20 15.34
CA ASP A 149 7.02 22.38 14.75
C ASP A 149 8.41 22.65 15.36
N ALA A 150 8.71 23.92 15.66
CA ALA A 150 9.96 24.29 16.28
C ALA A 150 10.10 23.71 17.71
N ALA A 151 9.01 23.63 18.48
CA ALA A 151 9.02 23.05 19.82
C ALA A 151 9.10 21.51 19.74
N ALA A 152 8.43 20.88 18.76
CA ALA A 152 8.51 19.46 18.50
C ALA A 152 9.92 19.03 18.10
N ASN A 153 10.56 19.74 17.16
CA ASN A 153 11.95 19.49 16.75
C ASN A 153 12.96 19.70 17.87
N ASN A 154 12.74 20.69 18.75
CA ASN A 154 13.57 20.90 19.93
C ASN A 154 13.41 19.74 20.93
N LEU A 155 12.19 19.26 21.14
CA LEU A 155 11.93 18.09 22.01
C LEU A 155 12.58 16.83 21.44
N HIS A 156 12.41 16.58 20.15
CA HIS A 156 13.03 15.48 19.42
C HIS A 156 14.55 15.46 19.58
N SER A 157 15.22 16.60 19.31
CA SER A 157 16.67 16.70 19.45
C SER A 157 17.15 16.48 20.89
N LYS A 158 16.46 17.02 21.89
CA LYS A 158 16.78 16.80 23.30
C LYS A 158 16.59 15.36 23.74
N ILE A 159 15.53 14.67 23.28
CA ILE A 159 15.32 13.26 23.56
C ILE A 159 16.43 12.43 22.93
N SER A 160 16.75 12.69 21.66
CA SER A 160 17.82 11.98 20.95
C SER A 160 19.18 12.17 21.61
N GLU A 161 19.51 13.39 22.00
CA GLU A 161 20.75 13.72 22.73
C GLU A 161 20.82 12.98 24.08
N TYR A 162 19.75 13.03 24.86
CA TYR A 162 19.66 12.35 26.15
C TYR A 162 19.81 10.82 26.01
N ILE A 163 19.13 10.21 25.05
CA ILE A 163 19.25 8.76 24.79
C ILE A 163 20.67 8.41 24.36
N SER A 164 21.27 9.20 23.47
CA SER A 164 22.67 9.02 23.05
C SER A 164 23.63 9.09 24.24
N GLU A 165 23.47 10.10 25.10
CA GLU A 165 24.30 10.26 26.30
C GLU A 165 24.15 9.07 27.28
N VAL A 166 22.94 8.61 27.52
CA VAL A 166 22.67 7.44 28.39
C VAL A 166 23.29 6.17 27.80
N ILE A 167 23.18 5.98 26.49
CA ILE A 167 23.78 4.80 25.81
C ILE A 167 25.31 4.88 25.90
N ASP A 168 25.90 6.02 25.58
CA ASP A 168 27.37 6.23 25.62
C ASP A 168 27.93 6.03 27.01
N ASN A 169 27.25 6.53 28.04
CA ASN A 169 27.66 6.39 29.45
C ASN A 169 27.53 4.96 29.95
N LYS A 170 26.50 4.20 29.52
CA LYS A 170 26.21 2.86 30.03
C LYS A 170 26.93 1.75 29.26
N PHE A 171 27.11 1.91 27.97
CA PHE A 171 27.60 0.87 27.05
C PHE A 171 28.88 1.26 26.29
N GLY A 172 29.38 2.49 26.47
CA GLY A 172 30.55 3.02 25.78
C GLY A 172 30.24 3.58 24.39
N LYS A 173 31.16 4.39 23.86
CA LYS A 173 31.03 4.98 22.53
C LYS A 173 31.05 3.88 21.45
N LYS A 174 29.96 3.74 20.73
CA LYS A 174 29.70 2.74 19.69
C LYS A 174 29.42 1.32 20.20
N PRO A 175 28.33 1.06 20.92
CA PRO A 175 27.87 -0.30 21.12
C PRO A 175 27.36 -0.86 19.77
N ASN A 176 28.09 -1.82 19.19
CA ASN A 176 27.72 -2.44 17.91
C ASN A 176 26.35 -3.18 17.95
N ALA A 177 25.70 -3.22 19.10
CA ALA A 177 24.50 -4.02 19.35
C ALA A 177 23.26 -3.18 19.73
N LEU A 178 23.38 -1.86 19.89
CA LEU A 178 22.25 -1.00 20.27
C LEU A 178 21.99 0.02 19.16
N TRP A 179 20.79 -0.03 18.63
CA TRP A 179 20.27 0.96 17.70
C TRP A 179 19.03 1.61 18.32
N TYR A 180 18.88 2.91 18.16
CA TYR A 180 17.67 3.62 18.55
C TYR A 180 17.26 4.60 17.46
N SER A 181 15.97 4.85 17.37
CA SER A 181 15.37 5.88 16.54
C SER A 181 14.37 6.67 17.36
N VAL A 182 14.38 7.95 17.19
CA VAL A 182 13.34 8.85 17.71
C VAL A 182 12.67 9.45 16.49
N THR A 183 11.37 9.34 16.39
CA THR A 183 10.61 9.87 15.25
C THR A 183 9.46 10.73 15.75
N LEU A 184 9.16 11.79 15.03
CA LEU A 184 7.96 12.60 15.24
C LEU A 184 6.89 12.13 14.25
N ARG A 185 5.64 12.04 14.71
CA ARG A 185 4.51 11.68 13.84
C ARG A 185 4.34 12.66 12.69
N GLU A 186 4.60 13.94 12.93
CA GLU A 186 4.52 14.99 11.92
C GLU A 186 5.55 14.80 10.82
N ASP A 187 6.78 14.42 11.15
CA ASP A 187 7.85 14.20 10.16
C ASP A 187 7.53 12.99 9.29
N GLU A 188 7.12 11.87 9.89
CA GLU A 188 6.68 10.68 9.14
C GLU A 188 5.46 10.98 8.25
N TRP A 189 4.49 11.75 8.76
CA TRP A 189 3.36 12.21 7.97
C TRP A 189 3.79 13.06 6.78
N MET A 190 4.71 14.01 6.99
CA MET A 190 5.23 14.90 5.94
C MET A 190 6.02 14.13 4.88
N GLU A 191 6.85 13.18 5.28
CA GLU A 191 7.57 12.29 4.35
C GLU A 191 6.61 11.44 3.52
N ASN A 192 5.60 10.86 4.15
CA ASN A 192 4.58 10.07 3.46
C ASN A 192 3.75 10.92 2.50
N ILE A 193 3.30 12.11 2.91
CA ILE A 193 2.60 13.05 2.02
C ILE A 193 3.52 13.49 0.88
N GLY A 194 4.79 13.77 1.14
CA GLY A 194 5.76 14.14 0.13
C GLY A 194 5.90 13.06 -0.95
N LEU A 195 6.05 11.82 -0.53
CA LEU A 195 6.18 10.68 -1.44
C LEU A 195 4.88 10.44 -2.23
N TYR A 196 3.77 10.23 -1.54
CA TYR A 196 2.49 9.91 -2.20
C TYR A 196 1.92 11.10 -2.97
N GLY A 197 2.06 12.31 -2.43
CA GLY A 197 1.67 13.55 -3.12
C GLY A 197 2.50 13.80 -4.36
N GLY A 198 3.81 13.56 -4.32
CA GLY A 198 4.69 13.64 -5.47
C GLY A 198 4.33 12.64 -6.56
N LEU A 199 4.05 11.38 -6.20
CA LEU A 199 3.59 10.36 -7.14
C LEU A 199 2.22 10.71 -7.73
N LEU A 200 1.30 11.22 -6.93
CA LEU A 200 0.00 11.69 -7.40
C LEU A 200 0.14 12.83 -8.39
N PHE A 201 0.95 13.85 -8.05
CA PHE A 201 1.21 14.99 -8.94
C PHE A 201 1.80 14.54 -10.29
N LEU A 202 2.83 13.67 -10.25
CA LEU A 202 3.43 13.11 -11.46
C LEU A 202 2.41 12.31 -12.28
N GLY A 203 1.60 11.49 -11.62
CA GLY A 203 0.55 10.69 -12.26
C GLY A 203 -0.51 11.56 -12.95
N VAL A 204 -0.98 12.62 -12.28
CA VAL A 204 -1.94 13.57 -12.85
C VAL A 204 -1.32 14.33 -14.02
N LEU A 205 -0.09 14.83 -13.88
CA LEU A 205 0.62 15.53 -14.96
C LEU A 205 0.77 14.65 -16.20
N LEU A 206 1.27 13.43 -16.05
CA LEU A 206 1.41 12.48 -17.15
C LEU A 206 0.06 12.13 -17.77
N SER A 207 -0.99 11.95 -16.96
CA SER A 207 -2.34 11.67 -17.45
C SER A 207 -2.86 12.81 -18.33
N ILE A 208 -2.69 14.07 -17.92
CA ILE A 208 -3.09 15.24 -18.72
C ILE A 208 -2.35 15.25 -20.06
N VAL A 209 -1.03 15.04 -20.05
CA VAL A 209 -0.21 15.04 -21.25
C VAL A 209 -0.62 13.90 -22.19
N PHE A 210 -0.73 12.67 -21.70
CA PHE A 210 -1.05 11.50 -22.53
C PHE A 210 -2.49 11.55 -23.05
N VAL A 211 -3.46 11.95 -22.24
CA VAL A 211 -4.85 12.09 -22.67
C VAL A 211 -4.98 13.22 -23.68
N GLY A 212 -4.31 14.35 -23.46
CA GLY A 212 -4.26 15.46 -24.42
C GLY A 212 -3.65 15.04 -25.76
N ALA A 213 -2.52 14.34 -25.73
CA ALA A 213 -1.87 13.83 -26.95
C ALA A 213 -2.78 12.84 -27.69
N ALA A 214 -3.40 11.90 -26.98
CA ALA A 214 -4.33 10.95 -27.57
C ALA A 214 -5.54 11.63 -28.24
N ILE A 215 -6.13 12.62 -27.58
CA ILE A 215 -7.24 13.42 -28.13
C ILE A 215 -6.82 14.11 -29.42
N ILE A 216 -5.66 14.77 -29.41
CA ILE A 216 -5.14 15.48 -30.59
C ILE A 216 -4.90 14.50 -31.75
N ILE A 217 -4.24 13.38 -31.50
CA ILE A 217 -3.94 12.36 -32.52
C ILE A 217 -5.24 11.81 -33.14
N ILE A 218 -6.20 11.40 -32.30
CA ILE A 218 -7.46 10.86 -32.77
C ILE A 218 -8.25 11.92 -33.55
N TYR A 219 -8.31 13.15 -33.03
CA TYR A 219 -9.01 14.26 -33.67
C TYR A 219 -8.44 14.52 -35.09
N TYR A 220 -7.13 14.73 -35.22
CA TYR A 220 -6.51 15.01 -36.51
C TYR A 220 -6.63 13.85 -37.49
N LYS A 221 -6.48 12.61 -37.00
CA LYS A 221 -6.70 11.42 -37.81
C LYS A 221 -8.12 11.39 -38.36
N GLN A 222 -9.13 11.60 -37.53
CA GLN A 222 -10.52 11.57 -37.98
C GLN A 222 -10.89 12.73 -38.89
N VAL A 223 -10.31 13.92 -38.69
CA VAL A 223 -10.50 15.06 -39.61
C VAL A 223 -9.89 14.75 -40.99
N SER A 224 -8.68 14.18 -41.01
CA SER A 224 -8.05 13.76 -42.28
C SER A 224 -8.86 12.70 -43.01
N GLU A 225 -9.31 11.65 -42.34
CA GLU A 225 -10.18 10.62 -42.90
C GLU A 225 -11.52 11.23 -43.40
N GLY A 226 -12.05 12.23 -42.70
CA GLY A 226 -13.26 12.93 -43.15
C GLY A 226 -13.13 13.64 -44.48
N TYR A 227 -11.98 14.25 -44.74
CA TYR A 227 -11.69 14.86 -46.05
C TYR A 227 -11.48 13.81 -47.18
N GLU A 228 -10.84 12.71 -46.87
CA GLU A 228 -10.68 11.59 -47.83
C GLU A 228 -12.03 10.95 -48.15
N ASP A 229 -12.90 10.78 -47.19
CA ASP A 229 -14.20 10.17 -47.33
C ASP A 229 -15.25 11.11 -47.95
N GLU A 230 -15.01 12.44 -48.02
CA GLU A 230 -15.93 13.40 -48.65
C GLU A 230 -16.30 12.98 -50.05
N GLN A 231 -15.31 12.59 -50.85
CA GLN A 231 -15.54 12.15 -52.24
C GLN A 231 -16.31 10.83 -52.29
N ARG A 232 -16.03 9.89 -51.45
CA ARG A 232 -16.72 8.58 -51.36
C ARG A 232 -18.19 8.75 -51.00
N PHE A 233 -18.49 9.58 -50.03
CA PHE A 233 -19.85 9.86 -49.61
C PHE A 233 -20.63 10.70 -50.65
N ASP A 234 -19.96 11.55 -51.43
CA ASP A 234 -20.58 12.27 -52.53
C ASP A 234 -21.02 11.31 -53.65
N ILE A 235 -20.22 10.30 -53.98
CA ILE A 235 -20.60 9.22 -54.91
C ILE A 235 -21.80 8.43 -54.36
N MET A 236 -21.78 8.07 -53.04
CA MET A 236 -22.87 7.34 -52.44
C MET A 236 -24.19 8.12 -52.41
N LYS A 237 -24.16 9.46 -52.25
CA LYS A 237 -25.33 10.33 -52.42
C LYS A 237 -25.89 10.29 -53.83
N LYS A 238 -25.01 10.29 -54.84
CA LYS A 238 -25.42 10.21 -56.26
C LYS A 238 -26.06 8.87 -56.64
N ILE A 239 -25.71 7.80 -55.95
CA ILE A 239 -26.31 6.47 -56.11
C ILE A 239 -27.65 6.34 -55.34
N GLY A 240 -28.04 7.34 -54.53
CA GLY A 240 -29.35 7.37 -53.87
C GLY A 240 -29.32 7.15 -52.36
N MET A 241 -28.16 7.16 -51.74
CA MET A 241 -28.04 7.02 -50.27
C MET A 241 -28.61 8.25 -49.57
N THR A 242 -29.45 8.04 -48.59
CA THR A 242 -30.08 9.12 -47.82
C THR A 242 -29.10 9.75 -46.81
N LYS A 243 -29.35 10.99 -46.42
CA LYS A 243 -28.55 11.68 -45.38
C LYS A 243 -28.55 10.95 -44.05
N GLN A 244 -29.64 10.23 -43.70
CA GLN A 244 -29.73 9.45 -42.46
C GLN A 244 -28.84 8.21 -42.51
N GLU A 245 -28.78 7.52 -43.64
CA GLU A 245 -27.92 6.36 -43.85
C GLU A 245 -26.44 6.74 -43.78
N ILE A 246 -26.06 7.85 -44.41
CA ILE A 246 -24.70 8.41 -44.35
C ILE A 246 -24.32 8.72 -42.90
N LYS A 247 -25.20 9.41 -42.14
CA LYS A 247 -24.94 9.71 -40.72
C LYS A 247 -24.80 8.46 -39.89
N ARG A 248 -25.59 7.44 -40.14
CA ARG A 248 -25.51 6.14 -39.43
C ARG A 248 -24.20 5.42 -39.71
N CYS A 249 -23.76 5.43 -40.96
CA CYS A 249 -22.49 4.84 -41.40
C CYS A 249 -21.31 5.56 -40.69
N ILE A 250 -21.27 6.88 -40.75
CA ILE A 250 -20.25 7.70 -40.10
C ILE A 250 -20.20 7.43 -38.56
N ASN A 251 -21.36 7.44 -37.93
CA ASN A 251 -21.42 7.20 -36.49
C ASN A 251 -20.94 5.79 -36.11
N SER A 252 -21.28 4.76 -36.88
CA SER A 252 -20.83 3.40 -36.67
C SER A 252 -19.31 3.26 -36.81
N GLN A 253 -18.74 3.89 -37.83
CA GLN A 253 -17.30 3.89 -38.06
C GLN A 253 -16.53 4.60 -36.96
N LEU A 254 -16.95 5.82 -36.61
CA LEU A 254 -16.36 6.58 -35.50
C LEU A 254 -16.54 5.90 -34.13
N PHE A 255 -17.70 5.29 -33.90
CA PHE A 255 -17.95 4.54 -32.67
C PHE A 255 -16.91 3.44 -32.48
N THR A 256 -16.65 2.65 -33.50
CA THR A 256 -15.65 1.57 -33.42
C THR A 256 -14.25 2.11 -33.12
N VAL A 257 -13.83 3.18 -33.83
CA VAL A 257 -12.50 3.78 -33.66
C VAL A 257 -12.31 4.35 -32.24
N PHE A 258 -13.36 4.96 -31.66
CA PHE A 258 -13.26 5.55 -30.33
C PHE A 258 -13.46 4.54 -29.21
N PHE A 259 -14.40 3.61 -29.34
CA PHE A 259 -14.73 2.71 -28.22
C PHE A 259 -13.84 1.47 -28.15
N ALA A 260 -13.23 1.02 -29.24
CA ALA A 260 -12.31 -0.12 -29.20
C ALA A 260 -11.10 0.15 -28.28
N PRO A 261 -10.38 1.29 -28.36
CA PRO A 261 -9.30 1.59 -27.43
C PRO A 261 -9.76 1.71 -25.97
N LEU A 262 -10.95 2.28 -25.73
CA LEU A 262 -11.52 2.43 -24.38
C LEU A 262 -11.80 1.05 -23.77
N ILE A 263 -12.41 0.13 -24.51
CA ILE A 263 -12.66 -1.24 -24.07
C ILE A 263 -11.34 -1.96 -23.78
N MET A 264 -10.36 -1.83 -24.69
CA MET A 264 -9.04 -2.44 -24.50
C MET A 264 -8.32 -1.89 -23.25
N ALA A 265 -8.44 -0.59 -22.98
CA ALA A 265 -7.91 0.00 -21.74
C ALA A 265 -8.56 -0.63 -20.48
N GLY A 266 -9.87 -0.86 -20.51
CA GLY A 266 -10.58 -1.57 -19.43
C GLY A 266 -10.09 -3.01 -19.26
N VAL A 267 -9.90 -3.75 -20.34
CA VAL A 267 -9.37 -5.13 -20.31
C VAL A 267 -7.95 -5.15 -19.75
N HIS A 268 -7.08 -4.25 -20.19
CA HIS A 268 -5.71 -4.13 -19.64
C HIS A 268 -5.72 -3.78 -18.16
N LEU A 269 -6.60 -2.87 -17.73
CA LEU A 269 -6.73 -2.49 -16.33
C LEU A 269 -7.17 -3.68 -15.46
N LEU A 270 -8.13 -4.48 -15.94
CA LEU A 270 -8.57 -5.70 -15.26
C LEU A 270 -7.43 -6.74 -15.18
N ALA A 271 -6.68 -6.93 -16.25
CA ALA A 271 -5.55 -7.86 -16.27
C ALA A 271 -4.42 -7.40 -15.32
N ALA A 272 -4.12 -6.10 -15.31
CA ALA A 272 -3.09 -5.51 -14.46
C ALA A 272 -3.53 -5.36 -12.99
N PHE A 273 -4.82 -5.43 -12.69
CA PHE A 273 -5.38 -5.14 -11.36
C PHE A 273 -4.69 -5.92 -10.24
N ARG A 274 -4.48 -7.23 -10.44
CA ARG A 274 -3.81 -8.09 -9.45
C ARG A 274 -2.37 -7.66 -9.17
N MET A 275 -1.63 -7.28 -10.21
CA MET A 275 -0.25 -6.81 -10.09
C MET A 275 -0.19 -5.46 -9.36
N ILE A 276 -1.05 -4.51 -9.76
CA ILE A 276 -1.12 -3.18 -9.15
C ILE A 276 -1.51 -3.29 -7.68
N SER A 277 -2.50 -4.14 -7.34
CA SER A 277 -2.91 -4.38 -5.95
C SER A 277 -1.76 -4.90 -5.08
N LYS A 278 -0.90 -5.79 -5.61
CA LYS A 278 0.29 -6.27 -4.89
C LYS A 278 1.31 -5.15 -4.65
N ILE A 279 1.55 -4.30 -5.65
CA ILE A 279 2.46 -3.16 -5.52
C ILE A 279 1.93 -2.17 -4.48
N LEU A 280 0.64 -1.82 -4.53
CA LEU A 280 0.01 -0.91 -3.57
C LEU A 280 0.05 -1.47 -2.15
N ASN A 281 -0.20 -2.78 -1.99
CA ASN A 281 -0.08 -3.45 -0.69
C ASN A 281 1.36 -3.39 -0.17
N ALA A 282 2.36 -3.60 -1.03
CA ALA A 282 3.77 -3.44 -0.68
C ALA A 282 4.12 -2.01 -0.23
N MET A 283 3.45 -1.00 -0.78
CA MET A 283 3.59 0.41 -0.38
C MET A 283 2.76 0.79 0.86
N GLY A 284 2.15 -0.16 1.57
CA GLY A 284 1.34 0.13 2.75
C GLY A 284 -0.13 0.47 2.47
N LEU A 285 -0.55 0.55 1.22
CA LEU A 285 -1.93 0.85 0.83
C LEU A 285 -2.77 -0.45 0.74
N ALA A 286 -3.10 -1.01 1.90
CA ALA A 286 -3.71 -2.35 2.00
C ALA A 286 -5.24 -2.37 1.74
N ASP A 287 -5.92 -1.22 1.72
CA ASP A 287 -7.37 -1.21 1.54
C ASP A 287 -7.77 -1.39 0.07
N ILE A 288 -8.05 -2.64 -0.28
CA ILE A 288 -8.48 -3.03 -1.63
C ILE A 288 -9.81 -2.38 -2.04
N ARG A 289 -10.69 -2.01 -1.08
CA ARG A 289 -11.98 -1.36 -1.39
C ARG A 289 -11.76 0.06 -1.90
N VAL A 290 -10.88 0.81 -1.24
CA VAL A 290 -10.50 2.16 -1.67
C VAL A 290 -9.87 2.09 -3.06
N PHE A 291 -9.00 1.11 -3.31
CA PHE A 291 -8.38 0.93 -4.62
C PHE A 291 -9.41 0.61 -5.72
N ILE A 292 -10.38 -0.27 -5.47
CA ILE A 292 -11.44 -0.58 -6.43
C ILE A 292 -12.27 0.67 -6.75
N ILE A 293 -12.71 1.39 -5.72
CA ILE A 293 -13.54 2.59 -5.88
C ILE A 293 -12.80 3.67 -6.67
N THR A 294 -11.56 3.97 -6.31
CA THR A 294 -10.74 4.97 -7.02
C THR A 294 -10.48 4.56 -8.45
N THR A 295 -10.24 3.28 -8.72
CA THR A 295 -10.05 2.76 -10.09
C THR A 295 -11.30 2.96 -10.93
N ILE A 296 -12.49 2.65 -10.40
CA ILE A 296 -13.77 2.83 -11.10
C ILE A 296 -14.03 4.31 -11.37
N ILE A 297 -13.79 5.18 -10.39
CA ILE A 297 -13.98 6.63 -10.54
C ILE A 297 -13.03 7.18 -11.62
N THR A 298 -11.76 6.82 -11.57
CA THR A 298 -10.75 7.29 -12.53
C THR A 298 -11.07 6.82 -13.94
N TYR A 299 -11.43 5.55 -14.12
CA TYR A 299 -11.86 5.02 -15.42
C TYR A 299 -13.13 5.69 -15.92
N GLY A 300 -14.07 6.01 -15.02
CA GLY A 300 -15.29 6.77 -15.32
C GLY A 300 -14.99 8.18 -15.83
N ILE A 301 -14.12 8.93 -15.15
CA ILE A 301 -13.68 10.27 -15.56
C ILE A 301 -13.04 10.22 -16.94
N PHE A 302 -12.12 9.27 -17.15
CA PHE A 302 -11.46 9.07 -18.44
C PHE A 302 -12.47 8.76 -19.55
N SER A 303 -13.44 7.89 -19.27
CA SER A 303 -14.51 7.54 -20.22
C SER A 303 -15.37 8.73 -20.61
N VAL A 304 -15.70 9.62 -19.66
CA VAL A 304 -16.45 10.85 -19.92
C VAL A 304 -15.67 11.79 -20.86
N ILE A 305 -14.38 12.00 -20.61
CA ILE A 305 -13.52 12.81 -21.48
C ILE A 305 -13.50 12.24 -22.90
N TYR A 306 -13.37 10.92 -23.01
CA TYR A 306 -13.32 10.22 -24.28
C TYR A 306 -14.63 10.32 -25.05
N ILE A 307 -15.78 10.19 -24.37
CA ILE A 307 -17.12 10.39 -24.97
C ILE A 307 -17.32 11.83 -25.43
N CYS A 308 -16.89 12.82 -24.64
CA CYS A 308 -16.95 14.23 -25.07
C CYS A 308 -16.14 14.45 -26.36
N THR A 309 -14.94 13.88 -26.43
CA THR A 309 -14.08 13.96 -27.62
C THR A 309 -14.76 13.32 -28.83
N TYR A 310 -15.37 12.13 -28.66
CA TYR A 310 -16.15 11.46 -29.71
C TYR A 310 -17.28 12.33 -30.22
N VAL A 311 -18.06 12.93 -29.34
CA VAL A 311 -19.22 13.80 -29.75
C VAL A 311 -18.75 15.02 -30.55
N ILE A 312 -17.66 15.66 -30.12
CA ILE A 312 -17.09 16.82 -30.83
C ILE A 312 -16.58 16.40 -32.21
N THR A 313 -15.78 15.35 -32.25
CA THR A 313 -15.16 14.85 -33.50
C THR A 313 -16.20 14.36 -34.50
N SER A 314 -17.23 13.66 -34.02
CA SER A 314 -18.34 13.18 -34.86
C SER A 314 -19.11 14.33 -35.53
N LYS A 315 -19.35 15.42 -34.78
CA LYS A 315 -20.01 16.63 -35.36
C LYS A 315 -19.15 17.28 -36.42
N ILE A 316 -17.85 17.37 -36.21
CA ILE A 316 -16.92 17.98 -37.19
C ILE A 316 -16.78 17.10 -38.43
N TYR A 317 -16.58 15.80 -38.26
CA TYR A 317 -16.52 14.84 -39.34
C TYR A 317 -17.78 14.89 -40.24
N TYR A 318 -18.96 14.86 -39.61
CA TYR A 318 -20.23 14.99 -40.33
C TYR A 318 -20.35 16.29 -41.10
N ARG A 319 -19.85 17.42 -40.55
CA ARG A 319 -19.82 18.72 -41.20
C ARG A 319 -18.92 18.71 -42.44
N ILE A 320 -17.75 18.06 -42.36
CA ILE A 320 -16.82 17.94 -43.51
C ILE A 320 -17.46 17.15 -44.66
N VAL A 321 -17.96 15.96 -44.36
CA VAL A 321 -18.57 15.05 -45.34
C VAL A 321 -19.85 15.63 -45.97
N ASN A 322 -20.51 16.55 -45.32
CA ASN A 322 -21.79 17.13 -45.76
C ASN A 322 -21.67 18.58 -46.23
N ARG A 323 -20.44 19.01 -46.56
CA ARG A 323 -20.13 20.41 -46.91
C ARG A 323 -20.66 20.86 -48.27
N LYS A 324 -21.02 19.91 -49.17
CA LYS A 324 -21.61 20.16 -50.49
C LYS A 324 -23.06 19.77 -50.56
#